data_75b53e6a3f8a20a4bcf5a0f3d60c98b5
#
_entry.id   75b53e6a3f8a20a4bcf5a0f3d60c98b5
#
_cell.length_a   1.000
_cell.length_b   1.000
_cell.length_c   1.000
_cell.angle_alpha   90.00
_cell.angle_beta   90.00
_cell.angle_gamma   90.00
#
_symmetry.space_group_name_H-M   'P 1'
#
loop_
_entity.id
_entity.type
_entity.pdbx_description
1 polymer ?
#
loop_
_entity_poly.entity_id
_entity_poly.type
_entity_poly.pdbx_seq_one_letter_code
_entity_poly.pdbx_strand_id
1 'polypeptide(L)'
;GETIEQAGRAGELCFAGATVFDGYLGTSNDGVFTADGYFRTGDLVEICGNPPHYYQIVGRCKDIINRGGMKISPTELDTLLEGYPGLVEAAVCSYPDEALGEKICACVVVEPNQPAPDLTAICSYLLKRGVAKFKLPERLEILDALPRNPMGKVVRAELQVIVRDALQKVRSGAHRT
;
A
#
# COMPACT_ATOMS: atom_id res chain seq x y z
N GLY A 1 8.11 18.25 12.99
CA GLY A 1 6.85 17.99 12.30
C GLY A 1 5.70 18.60 13.07
N GLU A 2 4.55 18.77 12.45
CA GLU A 2 3.35 19.26 13.13
C GLU A 2 2.65 18.08 13.81
N THR A 3 2.22 18.26 15.07
CA THR A 3 1.40 17.27 15.78
C THR A 3 -0.03 17.33 15.25
N ILE A 4 -0.61 16.16 14.91
CA ILE A 4 -2.00 16.06 14.44
C ILE A 4 -2.88 15.71 15.62
N GLU A 5 -3.82 16.60 15.95
CA GLU A 5 -4.77 16.43 17.05
C GLU A 5 -6.22 16.28 16.57
N GLN A 6 -6.45 16.48 15.26
CA GLN A 6 -7.79 16.47 14.68
C GLN A 6 -8.12 15.09 14.07
N ALA A 7 -9.34 14.63 14.33
CA ALA A 7 -9.89 13.45 13.65
C ALA A 7 -9.98 13.65 12.13
N GLY A 8 -9.86 12.56 11.38
CA GLY A 8 -9.93 12.58 9.90
C GLY A 8 -8.64 12.99 9.21
N ARG A 9 -7.54 13.18 9.94
CA ARG A 9 -6.20 13.41 9.37
C ARG A 9 -5.26 12.26 9.74
N ALA A 10 -4.67 11.62 8.73
CA ALA A 10 -3.66 10.60 8.94
C ALA A 10 -2.29 11.23 9.23
N GLY A 11 -1.58 10.66 10.20
CA GLY A 11 -0.22 11.03 10.54
C GLY A 11 0.62 9.83 10.93
N GLU A 12 1.95 9.98 10.92
CA GLU A 12 2.85 8.93 11.41
C GLU A 12 2.70 8.79 12.91
N LEU A 13 2.45 7.55 13.38
CA LEU A 13 2.45 7.25 14.81
C LEU A 13 3.88 7.31 15.35
N CYS A 14 4.08 8.18 16.32
CA CYS A 14 5.34 8.30 17.04
C CYS A 14 5.06 8.18 18.55
N PHE A 15 5.93 7.50 19.29
CA PHE A 15 5.78 7.42 20.74
C PHE A 15 7.13 7.44 21.46
N ALA A 16 7.10 7.84 22.72
CA ALA A 16 8.22 7.84 23.63
C ALA A 16 7.81 7.21 24.96
N GLY A 17 8.76 6.72 25.71
CA GLY A 17 8.53 6.14 27.04
C GLY A 17 9.57 5.09 27.40
N ALA A 18 9.51 4.60 28.61
CA ALA A 18 10.48 3.65 29.16
C ALA A 18 10.54 2.29 28.46
N THR A 19 9.52 1.97 27.63
CA THR A 19 9.45 0.71 26.86
C THR A 19 9.99 0.85 25.45
N VAL A 20 10.39 2.05 25.03
CA VAL A 20 11.01 2.30 23.72
C VAL A 20 12.48 1.94 23.81
N PHE A 21 12.98 1.18 22.82
CA PHE A 21 14.39 0.82 22.72
C PHE A 21 15.25 2.03 22.32
N ASP A 22 16.57 1.94 22.58
CA ASP A 22 17.51 3.05 22.31
C ASP A 22 17.95 3.13 20.84
N GLY A 23 17.65 2.09 20.05
CA GLY A 23 18.01 2.02 18.64
C GLY A 23 18.22 0.60 18.13
N TYR A 24 18.46 0.47 16.82
CA TYR A 24 18.75 -0.80 16.17
C TYR A 24 20.25 -1.12 16.26
N LEU A 25 20.58 -2.39 16.52
CA LEU A 25 21.97 -2.86 16.56
C LEU A 25 22.51 -3.05 15.12
N GLY A 26 23.74 -2.58 14.90
CA GLY A 26 24.45 -2.83 13.64
C GLY A 26 24.00 -2.05 12.42
N THR A 27 23.10 -1.07 12.59
CA THR A 27 22.64 -0.18 11.52
C THR A 27 22.66 1.29 12.00
N SER A 28 22.60 2.25 11.04
CA SER A 28 22.36 3.65 11.41
C SER A 28 20.96 3.81 11.99
N ASN A 29 20.86 4.62 13.05
CA ASN A 29 19.60 5.04 13.65
C ASN A 29 19.10 6.39 13.08
N ASP A 30 19.66 6.84 11.95
CA ASP A 30 19.23 8.07 11.29
C ASP A 30 17.75 8.00 10.89
N GLY A 31 16.96 8.94 11.34
CA GLY A 31 15.53 9.01 11.06
C GLY A 31 14.65 8.01 11.85
N VAL A 32 15.22 7.20 12.72
CA VAL A 32 14.46 6.28 13.61
C VAL A 32 13.72 7.06 14.69
N PHE A 33 14.29 8.18 15.13
CA PHE A 33 13.70 9.05 16.12
C PHE A 33 13.45 10.45 15.54
N THR A 34 12.45 11.13 16.08
CA THR A 34 12.25 12.58 15.83
C THR A 34 13.30 13.38 16.56
N ALA A 35 13.43 14.68 16.23
CA ALA A 35 14.33 15.59 16.94
C ALA A 35 14.02 15.68 18.45
N ASP A 36 12.76 15.47 18.84
CA ASP A 36 12.28 15.49 20.21
C ASP A 36 12.37 14.11 20.90
N GLY A 37 13.01 13.12 20.27
CA GLY A 37 13.26 11.79 20.85
C GLY A 37 12.11 10.79 20.76
N TYR A 38 11.07 11.06 19.98
CA TYR A 38 10.01 10.08 19.76
C TYR A 38 10.42 9.04 18.72
N PHE A 39 10.18 7.76 19.02
CA PHE A 39 10.36 6.66 18.08
C PHE A 39 9.33 6.74 16.95
N ARG A 40 9.79 6.68 15.72
CA ARG A 40 8.98 6.67 14.51
C ARG A 40 8.64 5.25 14.11
N THR A 41 7.36 4.88 14.19
CA THR A 41 6.91 3.51 13.87
C THR A 41 6.90 3.22 12.37
N GLY A 42 6.81 4.26 11.55
CA GLY A 42 6.55 4.15 10.12
C GLY A 42 5.10 3.77 9.80
N ASP A 43 4.24 3.60 10.80
CA ASP A 43 2.81 3.33 10.60
C ASP A 43 2.03 4.66 10.55
N LEU A 44 1.10 4.74 9.60
CA LEU A 44 0.15 5.84 9.51
C LEU A 44 -1.11 5.49 10.28
N VAL A 45 -1.53 6.40 11.12
CA VAL A 45 -2.74 6.27 11.92
C VAL A 45 -3.65 7.48 11.72
N GLU A 46 -4.94 7.26 11.88
CA GLU A 46 -5.96 8.29 11.93
C GLU A 46 -6.62 8.30 13.30
N ILE A 47 -6.90 9.47 13.83
CA ILE A 47 -7.61 9.64 15.10
C ILE A 47 -9.10 9.43 14.83
N CYS A 48 -9.71 8.49 15.55
CA CYS A 48 -11.11 8.13 15.43
C CYS A 48 -11.87 8.28 16.74
N GLY A 49 -13.17 8.47 16.62
CA GLY A 49 -14.10 8.55 17.75
C GLY A 49 -14.08 9.88 18.52
N ASN A 50 -14.93 9.94 19.55
CA ASN A 50 -14.92 10.99 20.56
C ASN A 50 -14.02 10.57 21.74
N PRO A 51 -13.56 11.47 22.60
CA PRO A 51 -12.76 11.09 23.77
C PRO A 51 -13.43 9.99 24.61
N PRO A 52 -12.70 8.93 25.03
CA PRO A 52 -11.29 8.68 24.69
C PRO A 52 -11.11 8.31 23.22
N HIS A 53 -10.18 9.00 22.55
CA HIS A 53 -9.83 8.69 21.15
C HIS A 53 -9.17 7.32 21.02
N TYR A 54 -9.32 6.69 19.85
CA TYR A 54 -8.53 5.54 19.44
C TYR A 54 -7.85 5.82 18.10
N TYR A 55 -6.79 5.09 17.82
CA TYR A 55 -6.01 5.24 16.60
C TYR A 55 -6.30 4.05 15.69
N GLN A 56 -6.72 4.33 14.48
CA GLN A 56 -6.86 3.34 13.42
C GLN A 56 -5.63 3.34 12.53
N ILE A 57 -4.96 2.19 12.37
CA ILE A 57 -3.86 2.06 11.41
C ILE A 57 -4.46 2.10 10.00
N VAL A 58 -4.01 3.08 9.21
CA VAL A 58 -4.50 3.30 7.83
C VAL A 58 -3.46 2.99 6.77
N GLY A 59 -2.23 2.65 7.16
CA GLY A 59 -1.17 2.27 6.23
C GLY A 59 0.23 2.39 6.83
N ARG A 60 1.23 2.40 5.94
CA ARG A 60 2.64 2.65 6.31
C ARG A 60 3.21 3.79 5.50
N CYS A 61 4.04 4.62 6.12
CA CYS A 61 4.64 5.79 5.49
C CYS A 61 5.39 5.44 4.19
N LYS A 62 6.15 4.33 4.20
CA LYS A 62 6.95 3.87 3.06
C LYS A 62 6.15 3.22 1.93
N ASP A 63 4.91 2.81 2.20
CA ASP A 63 4.07 2.09 1.25
C ASP A 63 3.08 3.03 0.54
N ILE A 64 3.00 4.30 0.98
CA ILE A 64 2.11 5.30 0.37
C ILE A 64 2.46 5.51 -1.10
N ILE A 65 1.47 5.36 -1.96
CA ILE A 65 1.57 5.62 -3.39
C ILE A 65 1.35 7.11 -3.63
N ASN A 66 2.32 7.77 -4.28
CA ASN A 66 2.25 9.18 -4.60
C ASN A 66 1.85 9.39 -6.05
N ARG A 67 0.54 9.38 -6.31
CA ARG A 67 -0.02 9.52 -7.65
C ARG A 67 -0.38 10.97 -7.94
N GLY A 68 0.45 11.66 -8.71
CA GLY A 68 0.22 13.07 -9.10
C GLY A 68 0.04 14.00 -7.88
N GLY A 69 0.80 13.77 -6.80
CA GLY A 69 0.67 14.51 -5.53
C GLY A 69 -0.38 13.97 -4.57
N MET A 70 -1.27 13.08 -5.02
CA MET A 70 -2.25 12.42 -4.15
C MET A 70 -1.61 11.25 -3.41
N LYS A 71 -1.73 11.23 -2.09
CA LYS A 71 -1.23 10.15 -1.23
C LYS A 71 -2.30 9.08 -1.07
N ILE A 72 -2.01 7.86 -1.50
CA ILE A 72 -2.94 6.74 -1.51
C ILE A 72 -2.36 5.60 -0.69
N SER A 73 -3.12 5.14 0.30
CA SER A 73 -2.75 3.94 1.07
C SER A 73 -3.12 2.68 0.29
N PRO A 74 -2.16 1.83 -0.08
CA PRO A 74 -2.48 0.56 -0.71
C PRO A 74 -3.25 -0.38 0.22
N THR A 75 -3.05 -0.29 1.54
CA THR A 75 -3.75 -1.12 2.54
C THR A 75 -5.27 -0.92 2.51
N GLU A 76 -5.74 0.29 2.24
CA GLU A 76 -7.17 0.56 2.05
C GLU A 76 -7.76 -0.28 0.90
N LEU A 77 -7.03 -0.34 -0.21
CA LEU A 77 -7.46 -1.10 -1.40
C LEU A 77 -7.31 -2.60 -1.20
N ASP A 78 -6.25 -3.07 -0.52
CA ASP A 78 -6.06 -4.47 -0.18
C ASP A 78 -7.25 -5.01 0.59
N THR A 79 -7.61 -4.33 1.70
CA THR A 79 -8.74 -4.73 2.56
C THR A 79 -10.06 -4.82 1.79
N LEU A 80 -10.29 -3.88 0.86
CA LEU A 80 -11.49 -3.92 0.02
C LEU A 80 -11.47 -5.07 -0.99
N LEU A 81 -10.29 -5.39 -1.55
CA LEU A 81 -10.13 -6.46 -2.52
C LEU A 81 -10.15 -7.86 -1.90
N GLU A 82 -9.85 -8.03 -0.60
CA GLU A 82 -10.02 -9.30 0.13
C GLU A 82 -11.45 -9.85 0.03
N GLY A 83 -12.45 -8.98 -0.13
CA GLY A 83 -13.85 -9.37 -0.31
C GLY A 83 -14.28 -9.57 -1.77
N TYR A 84 -13.37 -9.55 -2.75
CA TYR A 84 -13.72 -9.74 -4.16
C TYR A 84 -13.98 -11.23 -4.45
N PRO A 85 -15.14 -11.60 -5.02
CA PRO A 85 -15.47 -13.00 -5.29
C PRO A 85 -14.49 -13.65 -6.28
N GLY A 86 -13.98 -14.84 -5.93
CA GLY A 86 -13.08 -15.62 -6.77
C GLY A 86 -11.61 -15.22 -6.68
N LEU A 87 -11.23 -14.36 -5.72
CA LEU A 87 -9.84 -14.12 -5.37
C LEU A 87 -9.45 -14.87 -4.09
N VAL A 88 -8.29 -15.52 -4.12
CA VAL A 88 -7.64 -16.08 -2.93
C VAL A 88 -6.96 -14.95 -2.15
N GLU A 89 -6.25 -14.07 -2.88
CA GLU A 89 -5.46 -12.99 -2.30
C GLU A 89 -5.43 -11.78 -3.25
N ALA A 90 -5.25 -10.62 -2.67
CA ALA A 90 -4.99 -9.39 -3.41
C ALA A 90 -4.03 -8.50 -2.64
N ALA A 91 -3.17 -7.80 -3.36
CA ALA A 91 -2.32 -6.74 -2.82
C ALA A 91 -2.10 -5.65 -3.86
N VAL A 92 -2.05 -4.42 -3.40
CA VAL A 92 -1.85 -3.25 -4.27
C VAL A 92 -0.44 -2.71 -4.09
N CYS A 93 0.21 -2.36 -5.18
CA CYS A 93 1.50 -1.69 -5.17
C CYS A 93 1.56 -0.56 -6.20
N SER A 94 2.58 0.29 -6.09
CA SER A 94 2.85 1.31 -7.10
C SER A 94 3.75 0.77 -8.21
N TYR A 95 3.69 1.43 -9.38
CA TYR A 95 4.67 1.32 -10.43
C TYR A 95 4.97 2.71 -11.02
N PRO A 96 6.18 2.94 -11.58
CA PRO A 96 6.57 4.24 -12.08
C PRO A 96 5.74 4.70 -13.29
N ASP A 97 5.39 5.98 -13.33
CA ASP A 97 4.73 6.66 -14.44
C ASP A 97 5.36 8.04 -14.67
N GLU A 98 5.62 8.40 -15.93
CA GLU A 98 6.32 9.65 -16.29
C GLU A 98 5.51 10.91 -15.96
N ALA A 99 4.18 10.84 -16.04
CA ALA A 99 3.29 11.99 -15.83
C ALA A 99 2.85 12.15 -14.37
N LEU A 100 2.58 11.03 -13.69
CA LEU A 100 2.00 11.03 -12.34
C LEU A 100 3.00 10.64 -11.25
N GLY A 101 4.26 10.36 -11.61
CA GLY A 101 5.26 9.79 -10.71
C GLY A 101 5.00 8.32 -10.44
N GLU A 102 3.85 8.00 -9.87
CA GLU A 102 3.42 6.63 -9.61
C GLU A 102 1.98 6.39 -10.06
N LYS A 103 1.71 5.14 -10.49
CA LYS A 103 0.39 4.58 -10.75
C LYS A 103 0.15 3.35 -9.90
N ILE A 104 -1.10 2.90 -9.86
CA ILE A 104 -1.58 1.85 -8.99
C ILE A 104 -1.74 0.56 -9.77
N CYS A 105 -1.14 -0.53 -9.27
CA CYS A 105 -1.34 -1.88 -9.77
C CYS A 105 -2.02 -2.75 -8.70
N ALA A 106 -3.11 -3.42 -9.07
CA ALA A 106 -3.66 -4.51 -8.30
C ALA A 106 -2.97 -5.81 -8.72
N CYS A 107 -2.41 -6.53 -7.77
CA CYS A 107 -1.85 -7.88 -7.95
C CYS A 107 -2.79 -8.86 -7.27
N VAL A 108 -3.28 -9.85 -8.00
CA VAL A 108 -4.32 -10.77 -7.50
C VAL A 108 -3.92 -12.23 -7.74
N VAL A 109 -4.35 -13.09 -6.84
CA VAL A 109 -4.30 -14.54 -6.97
C VAL A 109 -5.74 -15.02 -7.10
N VAL A 110 -6.05 -15.71 -8.20
CA VAL A 110 -7.40 -16.20 -8.52
C VAL A 110 -7.61 -17.58 -7.94
N GLU A 111 -8.79 -17.85 -7.41
CA GLU A 111 -9.17 -19.19 -6.96
C GLU A 111 -9.11 -20.22 -8.11
N PRO A 112 -8.72 -21.48 -7.84
CA PRO A 112 -8.75 -22.53 -8.84
C PRO A 112 -10.14 -22.65 -9.48
N ASN A 113 -10.16 -22.76 -10.81
CA ASN A 113 -11.38 -22.90 -11.62
C ASN A 113 -12.33 -21.68 -11.61
N GLN A 114 -11.92 -20.53 -11.07
CA GLN A 114 -12.66 -19.27 -11.22
C GLN A 114 -12.13 -18.47 -12.41
N PRO A 115 -13.01 -17.74 -13.12
CA PRO A 115 -12.56 -16.85 -14.18
C PRO A 115 -11.75 -15.69 -13.58
N ALA A 116 -10.62 -15.39 -14.21
CA ALA A 116 -9.84 -14.24 -13.81
C ALA A 116 -10.60 -12.92 -14.08
N PRO A 117 -10.65 -12.00 -13.14
CA PRO A 117 -11.26 -10.69 -13.38
C PRO A 117 -10.42 -9.89 -14.39
N ASP A 118 -11.06 -8.97 -15.08
CA ASP A 118 -10.38 -7.91 -15.79
C ASP A 118 -10.24 -6.64 -14.92
N LEU A 119 -9.45 -5.69 -15.38
CA LEU A 119 -9.24 -4.42 -14.67
C LEU A 119 -10.55 -3.64 -14.48
N THR A 120 -11.46 -3.70 -15.45
CA THR A 120 -12.76 -3.00 -15.41
C THR A 120 -13.64 -3.57 -14.30
N ALA A 121 -13.66 -4.89 -14.13
CA ALA A 121 -14.39 -5.55 -13.05
C ALA A 121 -13.85 -5.17 -11.67
N ILE A 122 -12.52 -5.16 -11.48
CA ILE A 122 -11.86 -4.70 -10.24
C ILE A 122 -12.21 -3.25 -9.95
N CYS A 123 -12.07 -2.35 -10.93
CA CYS A 123 -12.40 -0.93 -10.75
C CYS A 123 -13.89 -0.71 -10.42
N SER A 124 -14.78 -1.43 -11.09
CA SER A 124 -16.22 -1.35 -10.84
C SER A 124 -16.61 -1.81 -9.44
N TYR A 125 -15.94 -2.86 -8.96
CA TYR A 125 -16.12 -3.38 -7.61
C TYR A 125 -15.68 -2.36 -6.54
N LEU A 126 -14.51 -1.74 -6.72
CA LEU A 126 -13.99 -0.72 -5.81
C LEU A 126 -14.87 0.55 -5.82
N LEU A 127 -15.34 0.99 -6.99
CA LEU A 127 -16.27 2.13 -7.10
C LEU A 127 -17.58 1.89 -6.33
N LYS A 128 -18.16 0.70 -6.42
CA LYS A 128 -19.37 0.33 -5.67
C LYS A 128 -19.17 0.36 -4.15
N ARG A 129 -17.91 0.28 -3.68
CA ARG A 129 -17.52 0.39 -2.26
C ARG A 129 -17.10 1.79 -1.84
N GLY A 130 -17.32 2.78 -2.70
CA GLY A 130 -17.06 4.19 -2.38
C GLY A 130 -15.63 4.66 -2.61
N VAL A 131 -14.78 3.83 -3.25
CA VAL A 131 -13.41 4.24 -3.58
C VAL A 131 -13.43 5.38 -4.60
N ALA A 132 -12.73 6.46 -4.30
CA ALA A 132 -12.60 7.61 -5.20
C ALA A 132 -11.88 7.23 -6.50
N LYS A 133 -12.29 7.81 -7.63
CA LYS A 133 -11.76 7.47 -8.96
C LYS A 133 -10.24 7.57 -9.07
N PHE A 134 -9.61 8.52 -8.39
CA PHE A 134 -8.16 8.71 -8.43
C PHE A 134 -7.38 7.62 -7.66
N LYS A 135 -8.05 6.80 -6.84
CA LYS A 135 -7.48 5.66 -6.12
C LYS A 135 -7.63 4.34 -6.87
N LEU A 136 -8.30 4.31 -8.01
CA LEU A 136 -8.51 3.07 -8.75
C LEU A 136 -7.20 2.59 -9.39
N PRO A 137 -6.97 1.26 -9.44
CA PRO A 137 -5.84 0.71 -10.17
C PRO A 137 -5.94 1.00 -11.67
N GLU A 138 -4.79 1.30 -12.28
CA GLU A 138 -4.65 1.43 -13.73
C GLU A 138 -4.04 0.18 -14.38
N ARG A 139 -3.66 -0.79 -13.55
CA ARG A 139 -3.10 -2.06 -13.99
C ARG A 139 -3.58 -3.19 -13.10
N LEU A 140 -3.72 -4.37 -13.70
CA LEU A 140 -4.00 -5.63 -13.02
C LEU A 140 -2.94 -6.65 -13.42
N GLU A 141 -2.34 -7.30 -12.44
CA GLU A 141 -1.46 -8.46 -12.61
C GLU A 141 -2.07 -9.66 -11.91
N ILE A 142 -2.16 -10.78 -12.64
CA ILE A 142 -2.61 -12.05 -12.10
C ILE A 142 -1.36 -12.87 -11.82
N LEU A 143 -1.22 -13.30 -10.57
CA LEU A 143 -0.05 -14.02 -10.09
C LEU A 143 -0.46 -15.39 -9.56
N ASP A 144 0.46 -16.35 -9.58
CA ASP A 144 0.26 -17.66 -8.97
C ASP A 144 0.29 -17.58 -7.43
N ALA A 145 1.10 -16.67 -6.88
CA ALA A 145 1.20 -16.37 -5.45
C ALA A 145 1.73 -14.95 -5.22
N LEU A 146 1.35 -14.34 -4.11
CA LEU A 146 1.95 -13.07 -3.67
C LEU A 146 3.29 -13.34 -2.95
N PRO A 147 4.34 -12.54 -3.20
CA PRO A 147 5.61 -12.66 -2.49
C PRO A 147 5.45 -12.35 -1.01
N ARG A 148 6.00 -13.23 -0.16
CA ARG A 148 5.87 -13.12 1.30
C ARG A 148 7.23 -13.26 1.99
N ASN A 149 7.39 -12.54 3.07
CA ASN A 149 8.54 -12.72 3.96
C ASN A 149 8.35 -14.01 4.82
N PRO A 150 9.39 -14.45 5.57
CA PRO A 150 9.29 -15.63 6.43
C PRO A 150 8.19 -15.57 7.50
N MET A 151 7.69 -14.37 7.82
CA MET A 151 6.59 -14.15 8.76
C MET A 151 5.20 -14.18 8.07
N GLY A 152 5.14 -14.49 6.76
CA GLY A 152 3.90 -14.57 5.99
C GLY A 152 3.35 -13.21 5.50
N LYS A 153 4.04 -12.10 5.74
CA LYS A 153 3.58 -10.77 5.28
C LYS A 153 3.96 -10.53 3.83
N VAL A 154 3.04 -9.98 3.04
CA VAL A 154 3.30 -9.59 1.64
C VAL A 154 4.43 -8.55 1.55
N VAL A 155 5.39 -8.80 0.65
CA VAL A 155 6.53 -7.93 0.40
C VAL A 155 6.24 -7.04 -0.82
N ARG A 156 5.72 -5.83 -0.58
CA ARG A 156 5.35 -4.90 -1.66
C ARG A 156 6.50 -4.53 -2.58
N ALA A 157 7.71 -4.43 -2.06
CA ALA A 157 8.89 -4.14 -2.88
C ALA A 157 9.12 -5.21 -3.95
N GLU A 158 8.87 -6.48 -3.65
CA GLU A 158 8.97 -7.58 -4.63
C GLU A 158 7.81 -7.51 -5.63
N LEU A 159 6.59 -7.16 -5.22
CA LEU A 159 5.48 -6.90 -6.14
C LEU A 159 5.82 -5.80 -7.14
N GLN A 160 6.42 -4.70 -6.67
CA GLN A 160 6.86 -3.60 -7.56
C GLN A 160 7.89 -4.06 -8.59
N VAL A 161 8.79 -4.97 -8.23
CA VAL A 161 9.75 -5.58 -9.18
C VAL A 161 9.00 -6.41 -10.22
N ILE A 162 8.10 -7.31 -9.79
CA ILE A 162 7.30 -8.15 -10.68
C ILE A 162 6.51 -7.30 -11.69
N VAL A 163 5.83 -6.27 -11.22
CA VAL A 163 5.04 -5.36 -12.08
C VAL A 163 5.92 -4.60 -13.05
N ARG A 164 7.10 -4.14 -12.62
CA ARG A 164 8.06 -3.45 -13.48
C ARG A 164 8.58 -4.35 -14.59
N ASP A 165 8.93 -5.60 -14.27
CA ASP A 165 9.41 -6.58 -15.24
C ASP A 165 8.31 -6.93 -16.26
N ALA A 166 7.06 -7.05 -15.82
CA ALA A 166 5.91 -7.26 -16.70
C ALA A 166 5.71 -6.07 -17.67
N LEU A 167 5.90 -4.84 -17.20
CA LEU A 167 5.85 -3.64 -18.04
C LEU A 167 6.94 -3.61 -19.10
N GLN A 168 8.17 -4.00 -18.76
CA GLN A 168 9.29 -4.05 -19.70
C GLN A 168 9.07 -5.10 -20.79
N LYS A 169 8.53 -6.26 -20.45
CA LYS A 169 8.19 -7.32 -21.42
C LYS A 169 7.16 -6.84 -22.44
N VAL A 170 6.13 -6.13 -22.00
CA VAL A 170 5.12 -5.55 -22.91
C VAL A 170 5.73 -4.53 -23.85
N ARG A 171 6.59 -3.63 -23.34
CA ARG A 171 7.28 -2.61 -24.18
C ARG A 171 8.24 -3.24 -25.20
N SER A 172 8.98 -4.27 -24.82
CA SER A 172 9.90 -4.97 -25.72
C SER A 172 9.20 -5.87 -26.75
N GLY A 173 8.01 -6.41 -26.41
CA GLY A 173 7.19 -7.18 -27.35
C GLY A 173 6.51 -6.32 -28.42
N ALA A 174 6.16 -5.08 -28.10
CA ALA A 174 5.52 -4.14 -29.03
C ALA A 174 6.48 -3.57 -30.11
N HIS A 175 7.79 -3.78 -30.00
CA HIS A 175 8.81 -3.33 -30.98
C HIS A 175 9.20 -4.43 -31.98
N ARG A 176 8.50 -5.58 -31.99
CA ARG A 176 8.81 -6.72 -32.89
C ARG A 176 7.74 -7.01 -33.94
N THR A 177 6.81 -6.09 -34.19
CA THR A 177 5.82 -6.18 -35.29
C THR A 177 6.00 -5.05 -36.29
#